data_e925820d86637e86e9fbbd2ba93e906b
#
_entry.id   e925820d86637e86e9fbbd2ba93e906b
#
_cell.length_a   1.000
_cell.length_b   1.000
_cell.length_c   1.000
_cell.angle_alpha   90.00
_cell.angle_beta   90.00
_cell.angle_gamma   90.00
#
_symmetry.space_group_name_H-M   'P 1'
#
loop_
_entity.id
_entity.type
_entity.pdbx_description
1 polymer ?
#
loop_
_entity_poly.entity_id
_entity_poly.type
_entity_poly.pdbx_seq_one_letter_code
_entity_poly.pdbx_strand_id
1 'polypeptide(L)'
;MKFVYRVEVTDDTNYVYLEKAKEAFAKINQLRKAQGMKELAWSEDVYNSLALPKANQISRQYDSTGFVARREEDAATVATKWYNSGLRELMLDPNATEGAVAAVVNGDGYYYWAFMYK
;
A
#
# COMPACT_ATOMS: atom_id res chain seq x y z
N MET A 1 21.07 1.12 -18.84
CA MET A 1 20.56 0.93 -18.63
C MET A 1 20.01 0.59 -18.50
N LYS A 2 19.66 0.72 -18.42
CA LYS A 2 19.06 0.38 -18.08
C LYS A 2 18.05 0.13 -18.12
N PHE A 3 17.49 0.08 -18.30
CA PHE A 3 16.56 -0.19 -18.12
C PHE A 3 15.69 -0.05 -18.65
N VAL A 4 15.47 -0.22 -19.09
CA VAL A 4 14.75 -0.15 -19.35
C VAL A 4 13.64 -0.31 -19.10
N TYR A 5 13.25 -0.94 -19.28
CA TYR A 5 12.21 -1.04 -18.81
C TYR A 5 11.86 -0.32 -17.99
N ARG A 6 11.21 -0.21 -18.19
CA ARG A 6 11.21 0.33 -17.26
C ARG A 6 10.11 0.30 -16.52
N VAL A 7 10.13 -0.44 -15.67
CA VAL A 7 9.38 -0.22 -14.53
C VAL A 7 9.50 1.21 -14.18
N GLU A 8 8.46 1.77 -13.67
CA GLU A 8 8.54 3.12 -13.17
C GLU A 8 9.59 3.18 -12.08
N VAL A 9 10.54 4.06 -12.21
CA VAL A 9 11.59 4.23 -11.22
C VAL A 9 11.35 5.55 -10.52
N THR A 10 11.26 5.50 -9.20
CA THR A 10 11.03 6.68 -8.40
C THR A 10 12.33 7.42 -8.16
N ASP A 11 12.25 8.54 -7.46
CA ASP A 11 13.40 9.37 -7.18
C ASP A 11 14.49 8.65 -6.41
N ASP A 12 14.19 7.54 -5.75
CA ASP A 12 15.16 6.77 -5.02
C ASP A 12 15.48 5.46 -5.70
N THR A 13 15.23 5.37 -6.99
CA THR A 13 15.46 4.16 -7.76
C THR A 13 14.66 2.97 -7.26
N ASN A 14 13.53 3.23 -6.58
CA ASN A 14 12.62 2.16 -6.19
C ASN A 14 11.86 1.65 -7.40
N TYR A 15 11.61 0.34 -7.41
CA TYR A 15 10.73 -0.27 -8.40
C TYR A 15 9.32 -0.29 -7.83
N VAL A 16 8.33 0.03 -8.69
CA VAL A 16 6.94 0.13 -8.26
C VAL A 16 6.19 -1.10 -8.74
N TYR A 17 5.46 -1.74 -7.83
CA TYR A 17 4.72 -2.96 -8.12
C TYR A 17 3.23 -2.70 -7.96
N LEU A 18 2.64 -2.11 -9.01
CA LEU A 18 1.24 -1.68 -8.96
C LEU A 18 0.28 -2.86 -8.82
N GLU A 19 0.56 -3.98 -9.48
CA GLU A 19 -0.36 -5.11 -9.39
C GLU A 19 -0.40 -5.69 -7.99
N LYS A 20 0.76 -5.80 -7.34
CA LYS A 20 0.77 -6.26 -5.95
C LYS A 20 0.04 -5.28 -5.04
N ALA A 21 0.20 -4.00 -5.30
CA ALA A 21 -0.51 -2.98 -4.53
C ALA A 21 -2.01 -3.14 -4.69
N LYS A 22 -2.48 -3.38 -5.89
CA LYS A 22 -3.90 -3.57 -6.13
C LYS A 22 -4.42 -4.87 -5.52
N GLU A 23 -3.59 -5.91 -5.47
CA GLU A 23 -3.98 -7.14 -4.78
C GLU A 23 -4.19 -6.89 -3.28
N ALA A 24 -3.31 -6.12 -2.66
CA ALA A 24 -3.48 -5.78 -1.25
C ALA A 24 -4.73 -4.95 -1.05
N PHE A 25 -4.99 -4.01 -1.96
CA PHE A 25 -6.18 -3.17 -1.89
C PHE A 25 -7.45 -4.02 -2.03
N ALA A 26 -7.44 -4.99 -2.93
CA ALA A 26 -8.60 -5.90 -3.09
C ALA A 26 -8.84 -6.70 -1.82
N LYS A 27 -7.77 -7.12 -1.14
CA LYS A 27 -7.92 -7.85 0.12
C LYS A 27 -8.49 -6.94 1.21
N ILE A 28 -8.05 -5.69 1.26
CA ILE A 28 -8.63 -4.72 2.19
C ILE A 28 -10.13 -4.61 1.96
N ASN A 29 -10.54 -4.49 0.71
CA ASN A 29 -11.96 -4.39 0.39
C ASN A 29 -12.72 -5.66 0.73
N GLN A 30 -12.10 -6.82 0.55
CA GLN A 30 -12.72 -8.07 0.96
C GLN A 30 -12.97 -8.08 2.47
N LEU A 31 -11.99 -7.63 3.24
CA LEU A 31 -12.14 -7.56 4.69
C LEU A 31 -13.20 -6.55 5.10
N ARG A 32 -13.26 -5.41 4.41
CA ARG A 32 -14.28 -4.42 4.69
C ARG A 32 -15.67 -4.98 4.42
N LYS A 33 -15.85 -5.64 3.28
CA LYS A 33 -17.16 -6.21 2.93
C LYS A 33 -17.59 -7.28 3.94
N ALA A 34 -16.65 -8.08 4.39
CA ALA A 34 -16.97 -9.13 5.36
C ALA A 34 -17.49 -8.54 6.67
N GLN A 35 -17.18 -7.27 6.95
CA GLN A 35 -17.65 -6.58 8.15
C GLN A 35 -18.79 -5.62 7.84
N GLY A 36 -19.40 -5.72 6.67
CA GLY A 36 -20.54 -4.90 6.32
C GLY A 36 -20.20 -3.51 5.85
N MET A 37 -18.93 -3.23 5.57
CA MET A 37 -18.53 -1.91 5.09
C MET A 37 -18.51 -1.90 3.57
N LYS A 38 -18.74 -0.73 2.98
CA LYS A 38 -18.64 -0.57 1.54
C LYS A 38 -17.20 -0.69 1.10
N GLU A 39 -17.00 -1.19 -0.11
CA GLU A 39 -15.66 -1.19 -0.70
C GLU A 39 -15.20 0.22 -0.95
N LEU A 40 -13.90 0.44 -0.79
CA LEU A 40 -13.27 1.70 -1.18
C LEU A 40 -13.05 1.68 -2.68
N ALA A 41 -13.25 2.83 -3.32
CA ALA A 41 -12.86 2.98 -4.72
C ALA A 41 -11.36 3.23 -4.79
N TRP A 42 -10.70 2.64 -5.78
CA TRP A 42 -9.29 2.96 -6.03
C TRP A 42 -9.20 4.40 -6.50
N SER A 43 -8.35 5.18 -5.87
CA SER A 43 -8.16 6.57 -6.21
C SER A 43 -6.75 6.81 -6.72
N GLU A 44 -6.64 7.21 -7.99
CA GLU A 44 -5.34 7.56 -8.54
C GLU A 44 -4.73 8.75 -7.80
N ASP A 45 -5.58 9.68 -7.37
CA ASP A 45 -5.10 10.83 -6.63
C ASP A 45 -4.51 10.43 -5.28
N VAL A 46 -5.21 9.57 -4.53
CA VAL A 46 -4.68 9.06 -3.28
C VAL A 46 -3.40 8.27 -3.53
N TYR A 47 -3.36 7.49 -4.61
CA TYR A 47 -2.17 6.73 -4.94
C TYR A 47 -0.98 7.65 -5.19
N ASN A 48 -1.16 8.63 -6.08
CA ASN A 48 -0.04 9.48 -6.51
C ASN A 48 0.37 10.48 -5.44
N SER A 49 -0.60 10.98 -4.66
CA SER A 49 -0.33 12.08 -3.72
C SER A 49 -0.01 11.59 -2.31
N LEU A 50 -0.44 10.38 -1.95
CA LEU A 50 -0.31 9.93 -0.57
C LEU A 50 0.36 8.57 -0.45
N ALA A 51 -0.15 7.54 -1.15
CA ALA A 51 0.32 6.18 -0.91
C ALA A 51 1.73 5.96 -1.47
N LEU A 52 1.96 6.32 -2.71
CA LEU A 52 3.27 6.13 -3.32
C LEU A 52 4.35 6.96 -2.64
N PRO A 53 4.11 8.27 -2.37
CA PRO A 53 5.12 9.02 -1.62
C PRO A 53 5.42 8.43 -0.25
N LYS A 54 4.41 7.90 0.44
CA LYS A 54 4.65 7.30 1.75
C LYS A 54 5.48 6.04 1.63
N ALA A 55 5.19 5.18 0.65
CA ALA A 55 5.97 3.96 0.46
C ALA A 55 7.43 4.31 0.14
N ASN A 56 7.65 5.32 -0.69
CA ASN A 56 9.01 5.76 -1.01
C ASN A 56 9.71 6.33 0.23
N GLN A 57 8.98 7.07 1.04
CA GLN A 57 9.56 7.66 2.25
C GLN A 57 10.03 6.57 3.20
N ILE A 58 9.19 5.55 3.47
CA ILE A 58 9.57 4.51 4.42
C ILE A 58 10.65 3.59 3.87
N SER A 59 10.84 3.56 2.55
CA SER A 59 11.93 2.78 1.98
C SER A 59 13.28 3.43 2.26
N ARG A 60 13.30 4.74 2.45
CA ARG A 60 14.52 5.46 2.80
C ARG A 60 14.74 5.45 4.31
N GLN A 61 13.68 5.66 5.07
CA GLN A 61 13.76 5.70 6.52
C GLN A 61 12.46 5.15 7.06
N TYR A 62 12.49 3.91 7.52
CA TYR A 62 11.28 3.23 7.94
C TYR A 62 10.68 3.90 9.16
N ASP A 63 9.36 4.11 9.09
CA ASP A 63 8.57 4.67 10.17
C ASP A 63 7.31 3.82 10.24
N SER A 64 7.06 3.18 11.36
CA SER A 64 5.97 2.23 11.49
C SER A 64 4.63 2.89 11.80
N THR A 65 4.52 4.21 11.63
CA THR A 65 3.27 4.93 11.89
C THR A 65 2.29 4.72 10.76
N GLY A 66 1.05 4.33 11.11
CA GLY A 66 -0.02 4.17 10.13
C GLY A 66 0.05 2.84 9.41
N PHE A 67 -0.61 2.76 8.27
CA PHE A 67 -0.68 1.52 7.49
C PHE A 67 0.58 1.39 6.63
N VAL A 68 1.65 0.93 7.25
CA VAL A 68 2.91 0.70 6.55
C VAL A 68 3.41 -0.71 6.87
N ALA A 69 4.20 -1.27 5.97
CA ALA A 69 4.81 -2.58 6.17
C ALA A 69 6.08 -2.66 5.36
N ARG A 70 6.97 -3.56 5.74
CA ARG A 70 8.20 -3.79 5.00
C ARG A 70 8.53 -5.27 4.99
N ARG A 71 9.27 -5.68 3.95
CA ARG A 71 9.84 -7.02 3.80
C ARG A 71 8.84 -8.09 3.38
N GLU A 72 7.55 -7.88 3.58
CA GLU A 72 6.55 -8.87 3.20
C GLU A 72 6.32 -8.79 1.70
N GLU A 73 6.38 -9.92 1.01
CA GLU A 73 6.17 -9.96 -0.43
C GLU A 73 4.74 -10.27 -0.82
N ASP A 74 3.99 -10.90 0.08
CA ASP A 74 2.64 -11.34 -0.23
C ASP A 74 1.61 -10.27 0.09
N ALA A 75 0.90 -9.82 -0.93
CA ALA A 75 -0.03 -8.70 -0.78
C ALA A 75 -1.16 -9.00 0.20
N ALA A 76 -1.74 -10.19 0.13
CA ALA A 76 -2.85 -10.53 1.02
C ALA A 76 -2.37 -10.59 2.46
N THR A 77 -1.14 -11.05 2.68
CA THR A 77 -0.57 -11.12 4.02
C THR A 77 -0.40 -9.72 4.61
N VAL A 78 0.05 -8.76 3.79
CA VAL A 78 0.20 -7.38 4.25
C VAL A 78 -1.13 -6.84 4.73
N ALA A 79 -2.18 -6.99 3.93
CA ALA A 79 -3.50 -6.49 4.29
C ALA A 79 -4.03 -7.17 5.55
N THR A 80 -3.81 -8.48 5.66
CA THR A 80 -4.25 -9.25 6.82
C THR A 80 -3.52 -8.81 8.08
N LYS A 81 -2.22 -8.54 7.98
CA LYS A 81 -1.46 -8.05 9.13
C LYS A 81 -1.99 -6.71 9.60
N TRP A 82 -2.30 -5.81 8.67
CA TRP A 82 -2.89 -4.53 9.03
C TRP A 82 -4.24 -4.74 9.74
N TYR A 83 -5.06 -5.66 9.22
CA TYR A 83 -6.35 -5.94 9.81
C TYR A 83 -6.23 -6.49 11.22
N ASN A 84 -5.19 -7.28 11.48
CA ASN A 84 -4.98 -7.90 12.79
C ASN A 84 -4.17 -7.03 13.74
N SER A 85 -3.81 -5.84 13.32
CA SER A 85 -3.08 -4.88 14.15
C SER A 85 -4.07 -3.95 14.85
N GLY A 86 -3.55 -2.98 15.58
CA GLY A 86 -4.37 -1.97 16.23
C GLY A 86 -5.02 -0.99 15.25
N LEU A 87 -4.83 -1.20 13.94
CA LEU A 87 -5.36 -0.30 12.93
C LEU A 87 -6.65 -0.82 12.30
N ARG A 88 -7.21 -1.92 12.82
CA ARG A 88 -8.41 -2.50 12.24
C ARG A 88 -9.56 -1.51 12.13
N GLU A 89 -9.79 -0.75 13.18
CA GLU A 89 -10.91 0.18 13.18
C GLU A 89 -10.75 1.26 12.12
N LEU A 90 -9.52 1.68 11.86
CA LEU A 90 -9.28 2.65 10.80
C LEU A 90 -9.51 2.03 9.44
N MET A 91 -9.11 0.75 9.25
CA MET A 91 -9.36 0.07 7.99
C MET A 91 -10.86 -0.07 7.73
N LEU A 92 -11.65 -0.20 8.78
CA LEU A 92 -13.10 -0.38 8.68
C LEU A 92 -13.87 0.93 8.83
N ASP A 93 -13.21 2.06 8.66
CA ASP A 93 -13.83 3.38 8.80
C ASP A 93 -15.05 3.48 7.88
N PRO A 94 -16.26 3.66 8.46
CA PRO A 94 -17.47 3.69 7.63
C PRO A 94 -17.57 4.96 6.79
N ASN A 95 -16.79 5.99 7.10
CA ASN A 95 -16.80 7.24 6.35
C ASN A 95 -15.78 7.25 5.22
N ALA A 96 -14.93 6.24 5.15
CA ALA A 96 -13.94 6.16 4.07
C ALA A 96 -14.63 5.80 2.76
N THR A 97 -14.22 6.45 1.68
CA THR A 97 -14.85 6.24 0.37
C THR A 97 -13.85 5.79 -0.69
N GLU A 98 -12.58 6.18 -0.57
CA GLU A 98 -11.61 5.85 -1.59
C GLU A 98 -10.24 5.70 -0.96
N GLY A 99 -9.38 4.99 -1.65
CA GLY A 99 -8.05 4.78 -1.13
C GLY A 99 -7.12 4.18 -2.17
N ALA A 100 -5.92 3.86 -1.73
CA ALA A 100 -4.93 3.22 -2.58
C ALA A 100 -3.84 2.60 -1.74
N VAL A 101 -3.20 1.59 -2.30
CA VAL A 101 -2.02 0.96 -1.71
C VAL A 101 -0.86 1.17 -2.68
N ALA A 102 0.31 1.39 -2.15
CA ALA A 102 1.53 1.42 -2.95
C ALA A 102 2.48 0.35 -2.44
N ALA A 103 3.19 -0.27 -3.36
CA ALA A 103 4.21 -1.27 -3.05
C ALA A 103 5.44 -0.95 -3.87
N VAL A 104 6.57 -0.77 -3.21
CA VAL A 104 7.83 -0.47 -3.89
C VAL A 104 8.90 -1.41 -3.36
N VAL A 105 9.91 -1.66 -4.19
CA VAL A 105 11.07 -2.45 -3.80
C VAL A 105 12.29 -1.55 -3.89
N ASN A 106 12.98 -1.43 -2.76
CA ASN A 106 14.20 -0.62 -2.68
C ASN A 106 15.39 -1.41 -3.23
N GLY A 107 16.50 -0.72 -3.41
CA GLY A 107 17.74 -1.34 -3.86
C GLY A 107 18.25 -2.45 -2.94
N ASP A 108 17.78 -2.49 -1.69
CA ASP A 108 18.12 -3.57 -0.77
C ASP A 108 17.31 -4.84 -1.03
N GLY A 109 16.37 -4.80 -1.97
CA GLY A 109 15.54 -5.95 -2.30
C GLY A 109 14.31 -6.11 -1.42
N TYR A 110 14.09 -5.21 -0.50
CA TYR A 110 12.94 -5.30 0.41
C TYR A 110 11.74 -4.57 -0.14
N TYR A 111 10.56 -5.16 0.08
CA TYR A 111 9.29 -4.54 -0.24
C TYR A 111 8.92 -3.55 0.86
N TYR A 112 8.32 -2.42 0.45
CA TYR A 112 7.78 -1.42 1.35
C TYR A 112 6.38 -1.07 0.89
N TRP A 113 5.42 -1.07 1.82
CA TRP A 113 4.01 -0.94 1.52
C TRP A 113 3.40 0.22 2.29
N ALA A 114 2.44 0.89 1.67
CA ALA A 114 1.66 1.91 2.35
C ALA A 114 0.23 1.89 1.85
N PHE A 115 -0.73 2.05 2.76
CA PHE A 115 -2.14 2.16 2.43
C PHE A 115 -2.64 3.49 2.96
N MET A 116 -3.31 4.25 2.11
CA MET A 116 -3.88 5.54 2.46
C MET A 116 -5.32 5.57 1.97
N TYR A 117 -6.17 6.33 2.66
CA TYR A 117 -7.57 6.45 2.27
C TYR A 117 -8.12 7.82 2.67
N LYS A 118 -9.28 8.13 2.13
CA LYS A 118 -10.02 9.32 2.53
C LYS A 118 -11.52 9.13 2.31
#